data_5466d283a41d11e87804f3eb6c7df82c
#
_entry.id   5466d283a41d11e87804f3eb6c7df82c
#
_cell.length_a   1.000
_cell.length_b   1.000
_cell.length_c   1.000
_cell.angle_alpha   90.00
_cell.angle_beta   90.00
_cell.angle_gamma   90.00
#
_symmetry.space_group_name_H-M   'P 1'
#
loop_
_entity.id
_entity.type
_entity.pdbx_description
1 polymer ?
#
loop_
_entity_poly.entity_id
_entity_poly.type
_entity_poly.pdbx_seq_one_letter_code
_entity_poly.pdbx_strand_id
1 'polypeptide(L)'
;MANKYIDTSILDKAMHFAIDAHANTERRGKGFPYSVHLMEAVEIAATITSDQEILAAAALHDTIEDTDVTLKQLREEFGDRIAVLVEAESDKFANGFSERDSWTDRKKAALERLTNAPYDAKIVAMGDKLSNMRAIARDYERIGDELWKIFHAPNGKSDHEWRYRELAVALFDLAGTPAYREFITLLEKTFGQKDFGEPAKINLADYERSGEGFNAESYNHKGGRTMIKLYSESVSPEIPLRELRTAMNVFRMGLLTPMPGRFVTDGKRYGCEFGRIVDKKSFARAISENPDSMKRYAAEFARMCRQLHSTVCNPAVFPSAADMACKAVEKTAIFTEDEKKKVLDFVKSIPPATTCLHGDLHIGNILDSSFGNLWIDLADFSYGNPLFDFGMMYLVCRCNPDDLTKKLYHIDNAAMLKFWEMFACEYFGADTPEKFAEVENRLRPFAALKMLYFRIKGYDNFIRKSLLG
;
A
#
# COMPACT_ATOMS: atom_id res chain seq x y z
N MET A 1 7.59 -3.39 34.67
CA MET A 1 6.50 -4.08 33.94
C MET A 1 6.47 -5.51 34.48
N ALA A 2 5.30 -6.02 34.91
CA ALA A 2 5.19 -7.42 35.33
C ALA A 2 5.37 -8.30 34.08
N ASN A 3 6.22 -9.33 34.17
CA ASN A 3 6.33 -10.33 33.10
C ASN A 3 4.98 -11.01 32.91
N LYS A 4 4.36 -10.82 31.74
CA LYS A 4 3.15 -11.53 31.36
C LYS A 4 3.56 -12.96 31.02
N TYR A 5 2.99 -13.93 31.74
CA TYR A 5 3.20 -15.35 31.44
C TYR A 5 2.64 -15.63 30.02
N ILE A 6 3.45 -16.28 29.19
CA ILE A 6 3.09 -16.74 27.85
C ILE A 6 3.38 -18.25 27.83
N ASP A 7 2.42 -19.07 27.42
CA ASP A 7 2.63 -20.49 27.19
C ASP A 7 3.40 -20.66 25.86
N THR A 8 4.66 -21.10 25.96
CA THR A 8 5.56 -21.33 24.84
C THR A 8 5.75 -22.80 24.51
N SER A 9 5.04 -23.69 25.20
CA SER A 9 5.30 -25.15 25.13
C SER A 9 5.27 -25.71 23.70
N ILE A 10 4.34 -25.25 22.86
CA ILE A 10 4.24 -25.73 21.48
C ILE A 10 5.36 -25.17 20.59
N LEU A 11 5.74 -23.90 20.78
CA LEU A 11 6.86 -23.29 20.06
C LEU A 11 8.17 -23.93 20.48
N ASP A 12 8.43 -24.11 21.77
CA ASP A 12 9.63 -24.72 22.30
C ASP A 12 9.80 -26.13 21.74
N LYS A 13 8.71 -26.93 21.73
CA LYS A 13 8.70 -28.29 21.11
C LYS A 13 9.02 -28.22 19.62
N ALA A 14 8.42 -27.29 18.87
CA ALA A 14 8.63 -27.14 17.44
C ALA A 14 10.08 -26.74 17.11
N MET A 15 10.66 -25.83 17.87
CA MET A 15 12.05 -25.40 17.68
C MET A 15 13.03 -26.56 17.91
N HIS A 16 12.87 -27.34 18.99
CA HIS A 16 13.70 -28.51 19.25
C HIS A 16 13.56 -29.56 18.13
N PHE A 17 12.31 -29.85 17.73
CA PHE A 17 12.04 -30.80 16.65
C PHE A 17 12.69 -30.37 15.33
N ALA A 18 12.58 -29.09 14.98
CA ALA A 18 13.17 -28.56 13.76
C ALA A 18 14.70 -28.58 13.76
N ILE A 19 15.35 -28.29 14.92
CA ILE A 19 16.79 -28.38 15.10
C ILE A 19 17.28 -29.85 14.95
N ASP A 20 16.57 -30.78 15.57
CA ASP A 20 16.90 -32.22 15.50
C ASP A 20 16.71 -32.75 14.07
N ALA A 21 15.65 -32.40 13.39
CA ALA A 21 15.38 -32.79 12.02
C ALA A 21 16.45 -32.29 11.03
N HIS A 22 17.04 -31.12 11.26
CA HIS A 22 18.09 -30.53 10.44
C HIS A 22 19.51 -30.73 11.07
N ALA A 23 19.65 -31.70 11.98
CA ALA A 23 20.95 -31.94 12.62
C ALA A 23 22.06 -32.19 11.57
N ASN A 24 23.24 -31.58 11.78
CA ASN A 24 24.37 -31.63 10.88
C ASN A 24 24.18 -31.06 9.47
N THR A 25 23.11 -30.32 9.23
CA THR A 25 22.86 -29.62 7.96
C THR A 25 23.44 -28.20 8.02
N GLU A 26 24.31 -27.88 7.07
CA GLU A 26 24.83 -26.52 6.90
C GLU A 26 23.90 -25.68 6.04
N ARG A 27 23.70 -24.42 6.41
CA ARG A 27 23.09 -23.45 5.50
C ARG A 27 23.99 -23.24 4.30
N ARG A 28 23.52 -23.62 3.11
CA ARG A 28 24.31 -23.72 1.87
C ARG A 28 25.24 -22.52 1.65
N GLY A 29 26.55 -22.78 1.71
CA GLY A 29 27.62 -21.81 1.47
C GLY A 29 27.76 -20.73 2.54
N LYS A 30 27.23 -20.94 3.76
CA LYS A 30 27.24 -19.92 4.84
C LYS A 30 28.21 -20.25 5.97
N GLY A 31 28.65 -21.53 6.13
CA GLY A 31 29.55 -21.96 7.21
C GLY A 31 28.91 -21.99 8.60
N PHE A 32 27.57 -22.01 8.69
CA PHE A 32 26.83 -22.14 9.96
C PHE A 32 25.63 -23.09 9.81
N PRO A 33 25.10 -23.64 10.95
CA PRO A 33 24.01 -24.59 10.94
C PRO A 33 22.71 -24.03 10.30
N TYR A 34 21.95 -24.93 9.65
CA TYR A 34 20.67 -24.59 9.02
C TYR A 34 19.63 -24.03 10.02
N SER A 35 19.69 -24.53 11.26
CA SER A 35 18.81 -24.07 12.36
C SER A 35 18.83 -22.58 12.60
N VAL A 36 19.90 -21.86 12.25
CA VAL A 36 19.96 -20.39 12.35
C VAL A 36 18.91 -19.73 11.44
N HIS A 37 18.70 -20.28 10.23
CA HIS A 37 17.66 -19.82 9.33
C HIS A 37 16.26 -20.05 9.90
N LEU A 38 16.01 -21.23 10.45
CA LEU A 38 14.71 -21.57 11.03
C LEU A 38 14.36 -20.62 12.19
N MET A 39 15.34 -20.31 13.05
CA MET A 39 15.15 -19.37 14.17
C MET A 39 14.99 -17.92 13.68
N GLU A 40 15.68 -17.53 12.63
CA GLU A 40 15.48 -16.21 12.00
C GLU A 40 14.04 -16.08 11.43
N ALA A 41 13.50 -17.14 10.82
CA ALA A 41 12.12 -17.16 10.35
C ALA A 41 11.11 -17.01 11.50
N VAL A 42 11.34 -17.65 12.65
CA VAL A 42 10.55 -17.49 13.87
C VAL A 42 10.61 -16.04 14.38
N GLU A 43 11.80 -15.45 14.47
CA GLU A 43 12.00 -14.07 14.92
C GLU A 43 11.22 -13.09 14.04
N ILE A 44 11.32 -13.26 12.73
CA ILE A 44 10.57 -12.42 11.76
C ILE A 44 9.06 -12.58 11.95
N ALA A 45 8.54 -13.81 12.03
CA ALA A 45 7.13 -14.07 12.26
C ALA A 45 6.64 -13.46 13.59
N ALA A 46 7.47 -13.49 14.65
CA ALA A 46 7.16 -12.90 15.95
C ALA A 46 7.05 -11.37 15.93
N THR A 47 7.61 -10.70 14.93
CA THR A 47 7.37 -9.26 14.72
C THR A 47 5.96 -8.95 14.19
N ILE A 48 5.24 -9.96 13.70
CA ILE A 48 3.92 -9.83 13.08
C ILE A 48 2.82 -10.37 13.99
N THR A 49 3.06 -11.50 14.67
CA THR A 49 2.07 -12.19 15.50
C THR A 49 2.67 -12.71 16.80
N SER A 50 1.81 -12.91 17.80
CA SER A 50 2.15 -13.63 19.04
C SER A 50 1.52 -15.03 19.11
N ASP A 51 0.87 -15.49 18.04
CA ASP A 51 0.24 -16.81 17.95
C ASP A 51 1.31 -17.91 17.90
N GLN A 52 1.37 -18.72 18.97
CA GLN A 52 2.40 -19.72 19.16
C GLN A 52 2.36 -20.85 18.11
N GLU A 53 1.20 -21.15 17.53
CA GLU A 53 1.09 -22.15 16.47
C GLU A 53 1.65 -21.64 15.13
N ILE A 54 1.47 -20.35 14.82
CA ILE A 54 2.07 -19.73 13.64
C ILE A 54 3.58 -19.67 13.80
N LEU A 55 4.09 -19.31 14.99
CA LEU A 55 5.53 -19.31 15.29
C LEU A 55 6.13 -20.72 15.22
N ALA A 56 5.40 -21.72 15.72
CA ALA A 56 5.80 -23.13 15.60
C ALA A 56 5.85 -23.59 14.13
N ALA A 57 4.86 -23.19 13.33
CA ALA A 57 4.88 -23.47 11.88
C ALA A 57 6.07 -22.79 11.19
N ALA A 58 6.44 -21.56 11.58
CA ALA A 58 7.63 -20.88 11.08
C ALA A 58 8.93 -21.60 11.44
N ALA A 59 9.03 -22.23 12.63
CA ALA A 59 10.17 -23.07 12.99
C ALA A 59 10.26 -24.33 12.12
N LEU A 60 9.12 -24.90 11.74
CA LEU A 60 8.99 -26.19 11.05
C LEU A 60 8.93 -26.07 9.51
N HIS A 61 8.92 -24.86 8.94
CA HIS A 61 8.55 -24.61 7.54
C HIS A 61 9.30 -25.46 6.50
N ASP A 62 10.59 -25.72 6.71
CA ASP A 62 11.45 -26.49 5.80
C ASP A 62 11.56 -27.98 6.16
N THR A 63 10.99 -28.45 7.30
CA THR A 63 11.17 -29.83 7.76
C THR A 63 10.68 -30.87 6.77
N ILE A 64 9.54 -30.62 6.11
CA ILE A 64 9.01 -31.55 5.09
C ILE A 64 9.86 -31.50 3.81
N GLU A 65 10.36 -30.33 3.44
CA GLU A 65 11.07 -30.13 2.18
C GLU A 65 12.49 -30.69 2.23
N ASP A 66 13.22 -30.41 3.30
CA ASP A 66 14.64 -30.64 3.42
C ASP A 66 15.03 -31.88 4.24
N THR A 67 14.07 -32.57 4.87
CA THR A 67 14.31 -33.73 5.72
C THR A 67 13.39 -34.92 5.40
N ASP A 68 13.52 -36.02 6.16
CA ASP A 68 12.65 -37.21 6.05
C ASP A 68 11.32 -37.03 6.82
N VAL A 69 11.06 -35.89 7.45
CA VAL A 69 9.84 -35.64 8.19
C VAL A 69 8.65 -35.62 7.23
N THR A 70 7.59 -36.33 7.62
CA THR A 70 6.36 -36.41 6.84
C THR A 70 5.27 -35.50 7.39
N LEU A 71 4.34 -35.07 6.54
CA LEU A 71 3.18 -34.30 6.95
C LEU A 71 2.34 -35.06 8.00
N LYS A 72 2.29 -36.39 7.92
CA LYS A 72 1.61 -37.23 8.91
C LYS A 72 2.25 -37.10 10.29
N GLN A 73 3.57 -37.15 10.38
CA GLN A 73 4.32 -36.95 11.63
C GLN A 73 4.04 -35.57 12.22
N LEU A 74 4.05 -34.50 11.38
CA LEU A 74 3.72 -33.16 11.87
C LEU A 74 2.31 -33.06 12.44
N ARG A 75 1.31 -33.71 11.81
CA ARG A 75 -0.05 -33.76 12.34
C ARG A 75 -0.14 -34.49 13.68
N GLU A 76 0.54 -35.61 13.81
CA GLU A 76 0.58 -36.39 15.04
C GLU A 76 1.26 -35.66 16.21
N GLU A 77 2.33 -34.90 15.90
CA GLU A 77 3.16 -34.19 16.89
C GLU A 77 2.63 -32.80 17.25
N PHE A 78 2.08 -32.06 16.29
CA PHE A 78 1.79 -30.63 16.43
C PHE A 78 0.34 -30.26 16.08
N GLY A 79 -0.47 -31.20 15.62
CA GLY A 79 -1.86 -30.97 15.25
C GLY A 79 -2.07 -30.46 13.81
N ASP A 80 -3.34 -30.44 13.39
CA ASP A 80 -3.71 -30.16 11.99
C ASP A 80 -3.36 -28.74 11.57
N ARG A 81 -3.58 -27.71 12.40
CA ARG A 81 -3.36 -26.31 12.04
C ARG A 81 -1.89 -26.06 11.67
N ILE A 82 -0.95 -26.51 12.54
CA ILE A 82 0.49 -26.32 12.28
C ILE A 82 0.89 -27.11 11.01
N ALA A 83 0.44 -28.35 10.87
CA ALA A 83 0.76 -29.18 9.71
C ALA A 83 0.26 -28.54 8.37
N VAL A 84 -0.94 -27.95 8.37
CA VAL A 84 -1.49 -27.24 7.19
C VAL A 84 -0.69 -25.99 6.86
N LEU A 85 -0.24 -25.23 7.87
CA LEU A 85 0.60 -24.04 7.66
C LEU A 85 1.95 -24.39 7.07
N VAL A 86 2.59 -25.48 7.54
CA VAL A 86 3.86 -25.98 7.00
C VAL A 86 3.67 -26.55 5.58
N GLU A 87 2.59 -27.29 5.34
CA GLU A 87 2.24 -27.81 3.99
C GLU A 87 2.10 -26.67 2.97
N ALA A 88 1.52 -25.54 3.36
CA ALA A 88 1.33 -24.37 2.48
C ALA A 88 2.65 -23.79 1.97
N GLU A 89 3.75 -23.90 2.75
CA GLU A 89 5.08 -23.43 2.36
C GLU A 89 5.87 -24.44 1.53
N SER A 90 5.56 -25.75 1.62
CA SER A 90 6.36 -26.80 0.97
C SER A 90 6.11 -26.87 -0.54
N ASP A 91 7.20 -26.83 -1.33
CA ASP A 91 7.16 -27.04 -2.79
C ASP A 91 6.96 -28.54 -3.16
N LYS A 92 7.17 -29.50 -2.24
CA LYS A 92 6.99 -30.96 -2.48
C LYS A 92 5.57 -31.35 -2.88
N PHE A 93 4.58 -30.60 -2.43
CA PHE A 93 3.15 -30.87 -2.70
C PHE A 93 2.57 -30.07 -3.88
N ALA A 94 3.44 -29.41 -4.67
CA ALA A 94 3.04 -28.83 -5.93
C ALA A 94 2.61 -29.95 -6.90
N ASN A 95 1.34 -30.29 -6.89
CA ASN A 95 0.76 -31.39 -7.66
C ASN A 95 1.23 -31.39 -9.11
N GLY A 96 1.91 -32.44 -9.54
CA GLY A 96 2.24 -32.71 -10.91
C GLY A 96 3.59 -32.20 -11.42
N PHE A 97 4.37 -31.49 -10.63
CA PHE A 97 5.72 -31.08 -11.03
C PHE A 97 6.75 -32.14 -10.66
N SER A 98 7.51 -32.58 -11.64
CA SER A 98 8.67 -33.46 -11.48
C SER A 98 9.94 -32.62 -11.38
N GLU A 99 11.08 -33.24 -11.00
CA GLU A 99 12.41 -32.59 -11.07
C GLU A 99 12.79 -32.12 -12.49
N ARG A 100 12.07 -32.61 -13.52
CA ARG A 100 12.24 -32.22 -14.93
C ARG A 100 11.50 -30.95 -15.31
N ASP A 101 10.55 -30.50 -14.47
CA ASP A 101 9.80 -29.28 -14.75
C ASP A 101 10.66 -28.05 -14.56
N SER A 102 10.40 -27.03 -15.35
CA SER A 102 11.23 -25.84 -15.35
C SER A 102 11.19 -25.16 -13.98
N TRP A 103 12.29 -24.60 -13.55
CA TRP A 103 12.38 -23.79 -12.34
C TRP A 103 11.30 -22.71 -12.32
N THR A 104 11.06 -22.07 -13.46
CA THR A 104 10.08 -21.01 -13.62
C THR A 104 8.64 -21.49 -13.35
N ASP A 105 8.26 -22.68 -13.87
CA ASP A 105 6.91 -23.20 -13.69
C ASP A 105 6.62 -23.59 -12.24
N ARG A 106 7.61 -24.23 -11.57
CA ARG A 106 7.51 -24.51 -10.13
C ARG A 106 7.33 -23.23 -9.30
N LYS A 107 8.12 -22.18 -9.61
CA LYS A 107 8.03 -20.91 -8.88
C LYS A 107 6.74 -20.14 -9.16
N LYS A 108 6.18 -20.22 -10.38
CA LYS A 108 4.86 -19.68 -10.68
C LYS A 108 3.75 -20.38 -9.88
N ALA A 109 3.78 -21.72 -9.82
CA ALA A 109 2.80 -22.49 -9.06
C ALA A 109 2.86 -22.18 -7.55
N ALA A 110 4.07 -22.05 -6.99
CA ALA A 110 4.26 -21.66 -5.60
C ALA A 110 3.73 -20.24 -5.32
N LEU A 111 3.97 -19.29 -6.22
CA LEU A 111 3.45 -17.93 -6.11
C LEU A 111 1.92 -17.87 -6.19
N GLU A 112 1.30 -18.69 -7.03
CA GLU A 112 -0.15 -18.77 -7.13
C GLU A 112 -0.78 -19.34 -5.84
N ARG A 113 -0.19 -20.40 -5.27
CA ARG A 113 -0.62 -20.91 -3.95
C ARG A 113 -0.50 -19.86 -2.87
N LEU A 114 0.67 -19.21 -2.76
CA LEU A 114 0.93 -18.18 -1.75
C LEU A 114 -0.03 -17.00 -1.86
N THR A 115 -0.35 -16.58 -3.08
CA THR A 115 -1.30 -15.49 -3.32
C THR A 115 -2.67 -15.77 -2.73
N ASN A 116 -3.14 -17.03 -2.86
CA ASN A 116 -4.44 -17.48 -2.39
C ASN A 116 -4.39 -18.04 -0.96
N ALA A 117 -3.21 -18.06 -0.32
CA ALA A 117 -3.03 -18.57 1.02
C ALA A 117 -3.72 -17.67 2.07
N PRO A 118 -4.19 -18.23 3.18
CA PRO A 118 -4.72 -17.44 4.30
C PRO A 118 -3.62 -16.60 4.94
N TYR A 119 -4.03 -15.55 5.65
CA TYR A 119 -3.13 -14.58 6.29
C TYR A 119 -2.07 -15.24 7.19
N ASP A 120 -2.46 -16.26 7.98
CA ASP A 120 -1.55 -17.00 8.87
C ASP A 120 -0.41 -17.69 8.09
N ALA A 121 -0.73 -18.32 6.95
CA ALA A 121 0.28 -18.95 6.09
C ALA A 121 1.21 -17.90 5.45
N LYS A 122 0.70 -16.72 5.11
CA LYS A 122 1.54 -15.62 4.63
C LYS A 122 2.52 -15.09 5.68
N ILE A 123 2.18 -15.17 6.98
CA ILE A 123 3.11 -14.84 8.07
C ILE A 123 4.26 -15.85 8.09
N VAL A 124 3.97 -17.15 7.99
CA VAL A 124 5.00 -18.20 7.93
C VAL A 124 5.91 -17.98 6.71
N ALA A 125 5.31 -17.75 5.54
CA ALA A 125 6.03 -17.44 4.30
C ALA A 125 6.94 -16.21 4.45
N MET A 126 6.46 -15.15 5.10
CA MET A 126 7.25 -13.93 5.32
C MET A 126 8.51 -14.24 6.15
N GLY A 127 8.40 -15.11 7.15
CA GLY A 127 9.55 -15.55 7.94
C GLY A 127 10.67 -16.11 7.06
N ASP A 128 10.36 -17.09 6.21
CA ASP A 128 11.30 -17.69 5.27
C ASP A 128 11.80 -16.68 4.21
N LYS A 129 10.86 -15.99 3.51
CA LYS A 129 11.23 -15.15 2.36
C LYS A 129 12.06 -13.94 2.77
N LEU A 130 11.80 -13.34 3.95
CA LEU A 130 12.63 -12.24 4.45
C LEU A 130 13.99 -12.74 4.93
N SER A 131 14.08 -13.88 5.63
CA SER A 131 15.37 -14.48 6.01
C SER A 131 16.23 -14.78 4.77
N ASN A 132 15.62 -15.34 3.71
CA ASN A 132 16.28 -15.55 2.43
C ASN A 132 16.73 -14.22 1.79
N MET A 133 15.90 -13.19 1.80
CA MET A 133 16.26 -11.90 1.21
C MET A 133 17.38 -11.19 1.97
N ARG A 134 17.40 -11.29 3.31
CA ARG A 134 18.52 -10.84 4.16
C ARG A 134 19.83 -11.51 3.76
N ALA A 135 19.80 -12.84 3.58
CA ALA A 135 20.97 -13.61 3.16
C ALA A 135 21.46 -13.20 1.76
N ILE A 136 20.55 -13.06 0.80
CA ILE A 136 20.84 -12.61 -0.57
C ILE A 136 21.45 -11.21 -0.57
N ALA A 137 20.83 -10.25 0.14
CA ALA A 137 21.32 -8.88 0.18
C ALA A 137 22.74 -8.79 0.76
N ARG A 138 23.02 -9.51 1.85
CA ARG A 138 24.36 -9.59 2.45
C ARG A 138 25.40 -10.17 1.50
N ASP A 139 25.04 -11.25 0.80
CA ASP A 139 25.98 -11.88 -0.15
C ASP A 139 26.18 -11.03 -1.39
N TYR A 140 25.11 -10.41 -1.90
CA TYR A 140 25.21 -9.51 -3.05
C TYR A 140 26.13 -8.30 -2.76
N GLU A 141 26.07 -7.74 -1.54
CA GLU A 141 27.04 -6.70 -1.11
C GLU A 141 28.48 -7.19 -1.10
N ARG A 142 28.70 -8.46 -0.76
CA ARG A 142 30.04 -9.03 -0.60
C ARG A 142 30.66 -9.46 -1.93
N ILE A 143 29.89 -10.12 -2.81
CA ILE A 143 30.43 -10.77 -4.03
C ILE A 143 29.76 -10.29 -5.34
N GLY A 144 28.81 -9.36 -5.27
CA GLY A 144 28.13 -8.81 -6.44
C GLY A 144 27.43 -9.88 -7.29
N ASP A 145 27.49 -9.73 -8.61
CA ASP A 145 26.78 -10.61 -9.55
C ASP A 145 27.30 -12.05 -9.59
N GLU A 146 28.46 -12.36 -8.98
CA GLU A 146 28.94 -13.74 -8.81
C GLU A 146 27.96 -14.58 -7.96
N LEU A 147 27.18 -13.94 -7.09
CA LEU A 147 26.14 -14.59 -6.31
C LEU A 147 25.17 -15.41 -7.17
N TRP A 148 24.79 -14.88 -8.32
CA TRP A 148 23.75 -15.50 -9.14
C TRP A 148 24.18 -16.81 -9.80
N LYS A 149 25.50 -17.07 -9.88
CA LYS A 149 26.07 -18.34 -10.37
C LYS A 149 25.91 -19.50 -9.37
N ILE A 150 25.65 -19.18 -8.09
CA ILE A 150 25.46 -20.18 -7.03
C ILE A 150 24.06 -20.82 -7.11
N PHE A 151 23.10 -20.10 -7.70
CA PHE A 151 21.70 -20.52 -7.81
C PHE A 151 21.43 -21.21 -9.17
N HIS A 152 20.40 -22.07 -9.18
CA HIS A 152 20.01 -22.84 -10.38
C HIS A 152 18.91 -22.17 -11.22
N ALA A 153 18.72 -20.85 -11.09
CA ALA A 153 17.79 -20.11 -11.92
C ALA A 153 18.34 -19.95 -13.36
N PRO A 154 17.56 -20.27 -14.40
CA PRO A 154 18.04 -20.29 -15.80
C PRO A 154 18.67 -18.99 -16.26
N ASN A 155 18.09 -17.85 -15.91
CA ASN A 155 18.52 -16.51 -16.29
C ASN A 155 19.17 -15.72 -15.12
N GLY A 156 19.63 -16.43 -14.08
CA GLY A 156 20.36 -15.85 -12.96
C GLY A 156 19.60 -14.72 -12.25
N LYS A 157 20.20 -13.52 -12.22
CA LYS A 157 19.67 -12.35 -11.51
C LYS A 157 18.23 -11.99 -11.91
N SER A 158 17.91 -12.00 -13.19
CA SER A 158 16.59 -11.58 -13.69
C SER A 158 15.46 -12.49 -13.23
N ASP A 159 15.70 -13.81 -13.14
CA ASP A 159 14.71 -14.76 -12.61
C ASP A 159 14.49 -14.55 -11.11
N HIS A 160 15.57 -14.31 -10.36
CA HIS A 160 15.45 -13.98 -8.95
C HIS A 160 14.76 -12.65 -8.72
N GLU A 161 15.07 -11.60 -9.49
CA GLU A 161 14.38 -10.32 -9.43
C GLU A 161 12.87 -10.48 -9.68
N TRP A 162 12.51 -11.17 -10.77
CA TRP A 162 11.13 -11.48 -11.08
C TRP A 162 10.45 -12.19 -9.89
N ARG A 163 11.03 -13.27 -9.39
CA ARG A 163 10.47 -14.05 -8.28
C ARG A 163 10.23 -13.20 -7.03
N TYR A 164 11.21 -12.41 -6.62
CA TYR A 164 11.11 -11.62 -5.40
C TYR A 164 10.13 -10.45 -5.53
N ARG A 165 9.99 -9.88 -6.73
CA ARG A 165 8.95 -8.87 -7.01
C ARG A 165 7.53 -9.48 -6.98
N GLU A 166 7.35 -10.67 -7.51
CA GLU A 166 6.07 -11.40 -7.43
C GLU A 166 5.75 -11.84 -5.99
N LEU A 167 6.75 -12.23 -5.20
CA LEU A 167 6.57 -12.49 -3.76
C LEU A 167 6.09 -11.24 -3.01
N ALA A 168 6.62 -10.07 -3.34
CA ALA A 168 6.14 -8.82 -2.76
C ALA A 168 4.64 -8.58 -3.05
N VAL A 169 4.17 -8.93 -4.25
CA VAL A 169 2.74 -8.84 -4.59
C VAL A 169 1.93 -9.90 -3.83
N ALA A 170 2.40 -11.15 -3.78
CA ALA A 170 1.68 -12.23 -3.11
C ALA A 170 1.54 -12.04 -1.58
N LEU A 171 2.52 -11.37 -0.97
CA LEU A 171 2.58 -11.10 0.48
C LEU A 171 2.03 -9.71 0.85
N PHE A 172 1.39 -9.01 -0.09
CA PHE A 172 0.96 -7.63 0.14
C PHE A 172 0.00 -7.44 1.33
N ASP A 173 -0.74 -8.46 1.72
CA ASP A 173 -1.59 -8.43 2.92
C ASP A 173 -0.79 -8.09 4.20
N LEU A 174 0.54 -8.29 4.18
CA LEU A 174 1.47 -7.97 5.26
C LEU A 174 2.10 -6.56 5.14
N ALA A 175 1.68 -5.74 4.17
CA ALA A 175 2.31 -4.45 3.85
C ALA A 175 2.35 -3.46 5.03
N GLY A 176 1.45 -3.60 6.00
CA GLY A 176 1.44 -2.82 7.25
C GLY A 176 2.54 -3.20 8.25
N THR A 177 3.25 -4.32 8.04
CA THR A 177 4.21 -4.86 9.01
C THR A 177 5.63 -4.35 8.78
N PRO A 178 6.46 -4.25 9.84
CA PRO A 178 7.88 -3.93 9.70
C PRO A 178 8.64 -4.94 8.82
N ALA A 179 8.33 -6.25 8.94
CA ALA A 179 8.95 -7.32 8.16
C ALA A 179 8.75 -7.13 6.65
N TYR A 180 7.53 -6.80 6.22
CA TYR A 180 7.28 -6.54 4.80
C TYR A 180 8.04 -5.31 4.28
N ARG A 181 8.11 -4.24 5.07
CA ARG A 181 8.86 -3.04 4.69
C ARG A 181 10.35 -3.32 4.56
N GLU A 182 10.92 -4.09 5.47
CA GLU A 182 12.31 -4.54 5.37
C GLU A 182 12.53 -5.37 4.12
N PHE A 183 11.61 -6.30 3.82
CA PHE A 183 11.65 -7.12 2.61
C PHE A 183 11.73 -6.27 1.33
N ILE A 184 10.87 -5.25 1.20
CA ILE A 184 10.88 -4.32 0.06
C ILE A 184 12.19 -3.51 0.01
N THR A 185 12.67 -3.03 1.16
CA THR A 185 13.93 -2.28 1.22
C THR A 185 15.11 -3.11 0.74
N LEU A 186 15.22 -4.35 1.18
CA LEU A 186 16.29 -5.27 0.77
C LEU A 186 16.16 -5.69 -0.70
N LEU A 187 14.94 -5.90 -1.18
CA LEU A 187 14.65 -6.19 -2.58
C LEU A 187 15.16 -5.05 -3.48
N GLU A 188 14.82 -3.80 -3.15
CA GLU A 188 15.26 -2.64 -3.92
C GLU A 188 16.77 -2.37 -3.82
N LYS A 189 17.37 -2.64 -2.67
CA LYS A 189 18.82 -2.56 -2.47
C LYS A 189 19.58 -3.57 -3.34
N THR A 190 19.02 -4.76 -3.54
CA THR A 190 19.65 -5.86 -4.28
C THR A 190 19.43 -5.75 -5.78
N PHE A 191 18.20 -5.45 -6.20
CA PHE A 191 17.81 -5.48 -7.62
C PHE A 191 17.60 -4.08 -8.22
N GLY A 192 17.73 -3.03 -7.43
CA GLY A 192 17.45 -1.67 -7.82
C GLY A 192 15.99 -1.27 -7.63
N GLN A 193 15.73 0.03 -7.70
CA GLN A 193 14.37 0.55 -7.66
C GLN A 193 13.61 0.10 -8.91
N LYS A 194 12.31 -0.18 -8.72
CA LYS A 194 11.45 -0.55 -9.85
C LYS A 194 11.31 0.62 -10.82
N ASP A 195 11.75 0.44 -12.06
CA ASP A 195 11.37 1.28 -13.17
C ASP A 195 10.12 0.69 -13.83
N PHE A 196 9.14 1.52 -14.13
CA PHE A 196 7.91 1.09 -14.77
C PHE A 196 8.05 0.92 -16.29
N GLY A 197 9.14 1.44 -16.88
CA GLY A 197 9.57 1.20 -18.28
C GLY A 197 8.48 1.43 -19.34
N GLU A 198 8.51 0.59 -20.38
CA GLU A 198 7.49 0.55 -21.43
C GLU A 198 6.19 -0.11 -20.93
N PRO A 199 5.03 0.30 -21.45
CA PRO A 199 3.76 -0.25 -21.02
C PRO A 199 3.61 -1.72 -21.43
N ALA A 200 3.29 -2.58 -20.47
CA ALA A 200 2.95 -3.97 -20.73
C ALA A 200 1.58 -4.06 -21.41
N LYS A 201 1.51 -4.75 -22.55
CA LYS A 201 0.24 -5.04 -23.21
C LYS A 201 -0.60 -5.99 -22.38
N ILE A 202 -1.87 -5.66 -22.19
CA ILE A 202 -2.85 -6.49 -21.49
C ILE A 202 -3.98 -6.90 -22.42
N ASN A 203 -4.61 -8.04 -22.12
CA ASN A 203 -5.84 -8.47 -22.75
C ASN A 203 -7.00 -8.21 -21.79
N LEU A 204 -7.92 -7.31 -22.11
CA LEU A 204 -9.07 -6.99 -21.26
C LEU A 204 -10.01 -8.19 -21.03
N ALA A 205 -9.96 -9.23 -21.86
CA ALA A 205 -10.71 -10.45 -21.62
C ALA A 205 -10.31 -11.19 -20.32
N ASP A 206 -9.10 -10.90 -19.80
CA ASP A 206 -8.60 -11.46 -18.53
C ASP A 206 -9.07 -10.68 -17.30
N TYR A 207 -9.85 -9.61 -17.50
CA TYR A 207 -10.29 -8.71 -16.46
C TYR A 207 -11.81 -8.56 -16.41
N GLU A 208 -12.34 -8.20 -15.25
CA GLU A 208 -13.73 -7.84 -15.00
C GLU A 208 -13.82 -6.41 -14.52
N ARG A 209 -14.73 -5.62 -15.12
CA ARG A 209 -14.94 -4.22 -14.72
C ARG A 209 -15.41 -4.16 -13.27
N SER A 210 -14.74 -3.36 -12.46
CA SER A 210 -14.99 -3.26 -11.02
C SER A 210 -15.36 -1.86 -10.54
N GLY A 211 -15.16 -0.84 -11.38
CA GLY A 211 -15.48 0.54 -11.00
C GLY A 211 -15.32 1.52 -12.16
N GLU A 212 -15.85 2.72 -11.94
CA GLU A 212 -15.78 3.84 -12.88
C GLU A 212 -15.43 5.11 -12.10
N GLY A 213 -14.38 5.80 -12.53
CA GLY A 213 -13.98 7.11 -12.07
C GLY A 213 -14.26 8.19 -13.13
N PHE A 214 -13.91 9.42 -12.85
CA PHE A 214 -14.16 10.55 -13.76
C PHE A 214 -13.37 10.43 -15.08
N ASN A 215 -12.11 10.03 -15.01
CA ASN A 215 -11.19 9.91 -16.17
C ASN A 215 -10.63 8.52 -16.38
N ALA A 216 -11.06 7.51 -15.61
CA ALA A 216 -10.53 6.17 -15.66
C ALA A 216 -11.57 5.13 -15.24
N GLU A 217 -11.40 3.91 -15.74
CA GLU A 217 -12.17 2.74 -15.35
C GLU A 217 -11.27 1.75 -14.62
N SER A 218 -11.80 1.08 -13.63
CA SER A 218 -11.10 0.05 -12.85
C SER A 218 -11.57 -1.34 -13.24
N TYR A 219 -10.63 -2.27 -13.31
CA TYR A 219 -10.89 -3.67 -13.66
C TYR A 219 -10.10 -4.59 -12.72
N ASN A 220 -10.74 -5.65 -12.23
CA ASN A 220 -10.08 -6.69 -11.47
C ASN A 220 -9.61 -7.82 -12.38
N HIS A 221 -8.39 -8.29 -12.22
CA HIS A 221 -7.93 -9.49 -12.92
C HIS A 221 -8.71 -10.71 -12.43
N LYS A 222 -9.17 -11.56 -13.35
CA LYS A 222 -9.94 -12.78 -13.05
C LYS A 222 -9.17 -13.76 -12.18
N GLY A 223 -7.85 -13.80 -12.29
CA GLY A 223 -6.95 -14.55 -11.41
C GLY A 223 -6.76 -13.97 -10.00
N GLY A 224 -7.44 -12.87 -9.66
CA GLY A 224 -7.60 -12.37 -8.28
C GLY A 224 -6.46 -11.50 -7.72
N ARG A 225 -5.26 -11.50 -8.32
CA ARG A 225 -4.05 -10.87 -7.71
C ARG A 225 -3.91 -9.37 -7.92
N THR A 226 -4.37 -8.86 -9.05
CA THR A 226 -4.17 -7.47 -9.42
C THR A 226 -5.46 -6.81 -9.89
N MET A 227 -5.44 -5.50 -9.88
CA MET A 227 -6.42 -4.64 -10.53
C MET A 227 -5.70 -3.66 -11.45
N ILE A 228 -6.39 -3.19 -12.48
CA ILE A 228 -5.90 -2.11 -13.34
C ILE A 228 -6.83 -0.92 -13.31
N LYS A 229 -6.25 0.28 -13.41
CA LYS A 229 -6.94 1.55 -13.62
C LYS A 229 -6.54 2.02 -15.01
N LEU A 230 -7.46 1.92 -16.00
CA LEU A 230 -7.26 2.37 -17.37
C LEU A 230 -7.86 3.76 -17.54
N TYR A 231 -7.04 4.69 -17.97
CA TYR A 231 -7.46 6.06 -18.27
C TYR A 231 -8.16 6.14 -19.63
N SER A 232 -8.98 7.17 -19.83
CA SER A 232 -9.62 7.42 -21.13
C SER A 232 -8.57 7.69 -22.21
N GLU A 233 -8.90 7.42 -23.50
CA GLU A 233 -7.97 7.57 -24.64
C GLU A 233 -7.40 8.99 -24.79
N SER A 234 -8.11 10.00 -24.27
CA SER A 234 -7.66 11.40 -24.30
C SER A 234 -6.58 11.74 -23.26
N VAL A 235 -6.30 10.84 -22.30
CA VAL A 235 -5.33 11.08 -21.24
C VAL A 235 -3.94 10.67 -21.69
N SER A 236 -2.96 11.59 -21.56
CA SER A 236 -1.57 11.31 -21.89
C SER A 236 -1.00 10.15 -21.08
N PRO A 237 -0.18 9.26 -21.68
CA PRO A 237 0.49 8.16 -20.98
C PRO A 237 1.37 8.60 -19.80
N GLU A 238 1.81 9.84 -19.77
CA GLU A 238 2.56 10.44 -18.66
C GLU A 238 1.77 10.47 -17.33
N ILE A 239 0.44 10.56 -17.41
CA ILE A 239 -0.42 10.66 -16.21
C ILE A 239 -0.41 9.35 -15.43
N PRO A 240 -0.78 8.17 -15.99
CA PRO A 240 -0.70 6.91 -15.27
C PRO A 240 0.73 6.55 -14.84
N LEU A 241 1.73 6.85 -15.67
CA LEU A 241 3.13 6.61 -15.31
C LEU A 241 3.56 7.43 -14.08
N ARG A 242 3.14 8.70 -14.01
CA ARG A 242 3.38 9.56 -12.85
C ARG A 242 2.64 9.03 -11.61
N GLU A 243 1.39 8.58 -11.76
CA GLU A 243 0.63 8.00 -10.64
C GLU A 243 1.35 6.78 -10.05
N LEU A 244 1.83 5.85 -10.88
CA LEU A 244 2.59 4.68 -10.43
C LEU A 244 3.87 5.07 -9.68
N ARG A 245 4.65 6.01 -10.23
CA ARG A 245 5.88 6.50 -9.59
C ARG A 245 5.58 7.17 -8.26
N THR A 246 4.54 7.98 -8.21
CA THR A 246 4.08 8.65 -6.98
C THR A 246 3.66 7.62 -5.93
N ALA A 247 2.80 6.67 -6.30
CA ALA A 247 2.33 5.63 -5.39
C ALA A 247 3.47 4.76 -4.84
N MET A 248 4.47 4.41 -5.66
CA MET A 248 5.65 3.67 -5.21
C MET A 248 6.48 4.50 -4.20
N ASN A 249 6.68 5.78 -4.46
CA ASN A 249 7.41 6.65 -3.54
C ASN A 249 6.66 6.83 -2.21
N VAL A 250 5.33 6.98 -2.25
CA VAL A 250 4.48 7.03 -1.05
C VAL A 250 4.55 5.72 -0.27
N PHE A 251 4.50 4.57 -0.97
CA PHE A 251 4.65 3.26 -0.36
C PHE A 251 6.01 3.12 0.38
N ARG A 252 7.12 3.53 -0.25
CA ARG A 252 8.48 3.53 0.36
C ARG A 252 8.56 4.38 1.62
N MET A 253 7.76 5.44 1.72
CA MET A 253 7.69 6.28 2.91
C MET A 253 6.93 5.63 4.09
N GLY A 254 6.40 4.41 3.90
CA GLY A 254 5.66 3.67 4.90
C GLY A 254 4.19 4.09 5.05
N LEU A 255 3.67 4.89 4.13
CA LEU A 255 2.25 5.18 4.03
C LEU A 255 1.58 4.04 3.27
N LEU A 256 0.55 3.43 3.86
CA LEU A 256 -0.16 2.32 3.22
C LEU A 256 -0.93 2.81 1.98
N THR A 257 -0.61 2.20 0.84
CA THR A 257 -1.29 2.37 -0.45
C THR A 257 -1.22 1.04 -1.19
N PRO A 258 -2.15 0.73 -2.12
CA PRO A 258 -2.03 -0.48 -2.93
C PRO A 258 -0.68 -0.57 -3.62
N MET A 259 -0.05 -1.77 -3.58
CA MET A 259 1.28 -1.98 -4.17
C MET A 259 1.25 -1.67 -5.67
N PRO A 260 2.03 -0.70 -6.16
CA PRO A 260 2.10 -0.41 -7.58
C PRO A 260 2.70 -1.57 -8.38
N GLY A 261 1.97 -2.01 -9.38
CA GLY A 261 2.33 -3.11 -10.27
C GLY A 261 3.06 -2.65 -11.52
N ARG A 262 2.42 -2.72 -12.68
CA ARG A 262 2.98 -2.40 -13.98
C ARG A 262 2.33 -1.15 -14.58
N PHE A 263 3.07 -0.44 -15.43
CA PHE A 263 2.50 0.45 -16.41
C PHE A 263 1.91 -0.41 -17.54
N VAL A 264 0.64 -0.21 -17.90
CA VAL A 264 -0.09 -1.11 -18.81
C VAL A 264 -0.77 -0.37 -19.95
N THR A 265 -1.06 -1.11 -21.03
CA THR A 265 -1.88 -0.63 -22.14
C THR A 265 -2.74 -1.75 -22.74
N ASP A 266 -3.99 -1.42 -23.13
CA ASP A 266 -4.84 -2.28 -23.94
C ASP A 266 -4.64 -2.06 -25.46
N GLY A 267 -3.66 -1.22 -25.84
CA GLY A 267 -3.34 -0.84 -27.21
C GLY A 267 -3.97 0.49 -27.64
N LYS A 268 -4.91 1.05 -26.87
CA LYS A 268 -5.56 2.35 -27.07
C LYS A 268 -5.42 3.26 -25.86
N ARG A 269 -5.60 2.69 -24.68
CA ARG A 269 -5.56 3.38 -23.39
C ARG A 269 -4.31 2.96 -22.62
N TYR A 270 -3.88 3.85 -21.75
CA TYR A 270 -2.80 3.58 -20.80
C TYR A 270 -3.33 3.54 -19.39
N GLY A 271 -2.64 2.81 -18.52
CA GLY A 271 -3.10 2.65 -17.15
C GLY A 271 -2.06 2.15 -16.17
N CYS A 272 -2.53 2.01 -14.95
CA CYS A 272 -1.77 1.55 -13.80
C CYS A 272 -2.28 0.19 -13.35
N GLU A 273 -1.39 -0.75 -13.12
CA GLU A 273 -1.71 -1.98 -12.39
C GLU A 273 -1.32 -1.79 -10.92
N PHE A 274 -2.17 -2.31 -10.04
CA PHE A 274 -1.96 -2.32 -8.59
C PHE A 274 -2.27 -3.71 -8.02
N GLY A 275 -1.69 -4.04 -6.88
CA GLY A 275 -2.14 -5.17 -6.07
C GLY A 275 -3.62 -4.99 -5.71
N ARG A 276 -4.42 -6.03 -5.93
CA ARG A 276 -5.85 -6.02 -5.63
C ARG A 276 -6.06 -6.17 -4.12
N ILE A 277 -6.79 -5.22 -3.55
CA ILE A 277 -7.26 -5.32 -2.18
C ILE A 277 -8.61 -6.04 -2.21
N VAL A 278 -8.70 -7.17 -1.54
CA VAL A 278 -9.96 -7.89 -1.31
C VAL A 278 -10.60 -7.41 -0.01
N ASP A 279 -11.91 -7.62 0.15
CA ASP A 279 -12.68 -7.29 1.37
C ASP A 279 -12.49 -5.84 1.84
N LYS A 280 -12.49 -4.91 0.87
CA LYS A 280 -12.33 -3.48 1.10
C LYS A 280 -13.61 -2.70 0.93
N LYS A 281 -13.72 -1.60 1.68
CA LYS A 281 -14.73 -0.56 1.45
C LYS A 281 -14.06 0.81 1.56
N SER A 282 -14.48 1.79 0.75
CA SER A 282 -14.09 3.17 1.06
C SER A 282 -14.79 3.63 2.34
N PHE A 283 -14.19 4.58 3.05
CA PHE A 283 -14.83 5.18 4.23
C PHE A 283 -16.21 5.74 3.88
N ALA A 284 -16.33 6.37 2.70
CA ALA A 284 -17.61 6.85 2.20
C ALA A 284 -18.66 5.74 2.11
N ARG A 285 -18.31 4.60 1.51
CA ARG A 285 -19.20 3.46 1.38
C ARG A 285 -19.54 2.84 2.74
N ALA A 286 -18.57 2.69 3.61
CA ALA A 286 -18.75 2.13 4.93
C ALA A 286 -19.70 2.98 5.80
N ILE A 287 -19.57 4.31 5.73
CA ILE A 287 -20.48 5.24 6.40
C ILE A 287 -21.89 5.18 5.79
N SER A 288 -22.00 5.10 4.46
CA SER A 288 -23.28 4.97 3.77
C SER A 288 -24.06 3.71 4.18
N GLU A 289 -23.36 2.58 4.30
CA GLU A 289 -23.94 1.28 4.69
C GLU A 289 -24.27 1.21 6.19
N ASN A 290 -23.49 1.88 7.03
CA ASN A 290 -23.71 1.95 8.47
C ASN A 290 -23.44 3.38 9.00
N PRO A 291 -24.45 4.25 9.00
CA PRO A 291 -24.33 5.65 9.46
C PRO A 291 -23.86 5.79 10.92
N ASP A 292 -24.13 4.82 11.79
CA ASP A 292 -23.68 4.83 13.20
C ASP A 292 -22.16 4.71 13.33
N SER A 293 -21.48 4.19 12.31
CA SER A 293 -20.02 4.10 12.25
C SER A 293 -19.31 5.43 11.96
N MET A 294 -20.05 6.49 11.61
CA MET A 294 -19.50 7.78 11.15
C MET A 294 -18.48 8.37 12.14
N LYS A 295 -18.79 8.35 13.45
CA LYS A 295 -17.88 8.87 14.48
C LYS A 295 -16.55 8.12 14.49
N ARG A 296 -16.58 6.79 14.37
CA ARG A 296 -15.37 5.94 14.28
C ARG A 296 -14.53 6.32 13.07
N TYR A 297 -15.17 6.45 11.91
CA TYR A 297 -14.46 6.81 10.68
C TYR A 297 -13.93 8.25 10.68
N ALA A 298 -14.62 9.20 11.32
CA ALA A 298 -14.12 10.55 11.50
C ALA A 298 -12.84 10.60 12.36
N ALA A 299 -12.82 9.87 13.49
CA ALA A 299 -11.65 9.76 14.34
C ALA A 299 -10.47 9.04 13.63
N GLU A 300 -10.77 7.98 12.91
CA GLU A 300 -9.76 7.22 12.17
C GLU A 300 -9.19 8.05 10.99
N PHE A 301 -10.03 8.78 10.29
CA PHE A 301 -9.59 9.70 9.24
C PHE A 301 -8.69 10.81 9.81
N ALA A 302 -9.06 11.39 10.96
CA ALA A 302 -8.22 12.38 11.63
C ALA A 302 -6.86 11.79 12.06
N ARG A 303 -6.83 10.54 12.52
CA ARG A 303 -5.59 9.82 12.85
C ARG A 303 -4.69 9.64 11.61
N MET A 304 -5.28 9.19 10.50
CA MET A 304 -4.56 9.00 9.23
C MET A 304 -4.03 10.34 8.68
N CYS A 305 -4.83 11.41 8.75
CA CYS A 305 -4.39 12.75 8.35
C CYS A 305 -3.22 13.25 9.24
N ARG A 306 -3.26 13.01 10.55
CA ARG A 306 -2.13 13.36 11.43
C ARG A 306 -0.88 12.59 11.08
N GLN A 307 -0.98 11.30 10.77
CA GLN A 307 0.14 10.50 10.31
C GLN A 307 0.72 11.06 8.99
N LEU A 308 -0.12 11.30 8.01
CA LEU A 308 0.26 11.87 6.71
C LEU A 308 0.97 13.23 6.89
N HIS A 309 0.34 14.15 7.62
CA HIS A 309 0.84 15.51 7.83
C HIS A 309 2.02 15.62 8.82
N SER A 310 2.39 14.53 9.50
CA SER A 310 3.63 14.42 10.28
C SER A 310 4.77 13.73 9.53
N THR A 311 4.47 13.10 8.41
CA THR A 311 5.47 12.43 7.58
C THR A 311 6.22 13.45 6.73
N VAL A 312 7.55 13.44 6.82
CA VAL A 312 8.41 14.34 6.02
C VAL A 312 8.47 13.84 4.58
N CYS A 313 8.18 14.73 3.66
CA CYS A 313 8.22 14.51 2.23
C CYS A 313 9.57 14.97 1.64
N ASN A 314 10.07 14.29 0.63
CA ASN A 314 11.27 14.72 -0.10
C ASN A 314 10.90 15.70 -1.22
N PRO A 315 11.29 17.00 -1.13
CA PRO A 315 10.97 18.00 -2.14
C PRO A 315 11.61 17.75 -3.52
N ALA A 316 12.64 16.92 -3.59
CA ALA A 316 13.25 16.53 -4.89
C ALA A 316 12.40 15.49 -5.64
N VAL A 317 11.47 14.82 -4.96
CA VAL A 317 10.66 13.73 -5.52
C VAL A 317 9.23 14.17 -5.81
N PHE A 318 8.67 15.02 -4.94
CA PHE A 318 7.27 15.42 -5.01
C PHE A 318 7.13 16.92 -5.28
N PRO A 319 6.05 17.37 -5.96
CA PRO A 319 5.80 18.78 -6.20
C PRO A 319 5.39 19.53 -4.93
N SER A 320 5.63 20.83 -4.91
CA SER A 320 5.13 21.74 -3.87
C SER A 320 3.65 22.09 -4.13
N ALA A 321 2.79 21.94 -3.12
CA ALA A 321 1.39 22.36 -3.21
C ALA A 321 1.25 23.88 -3.41
N ALA A 322 2.14 24.68 -2.82
CA ALA A 322 2.18 26.13 -3.02
C ALA A 322 2.52 26.49 -4.46
N ASP A 323 3.52 25.82 -5.07
CA ASP A 323 3.87 26.04 -6.48
C ASP A 323 2.76 25.62 -7.42
N MET A 324 2.07 24.51 -7.11
CA MET A 324 0.90 24.05 -7.87
C MET A 324 -0.23 25.09 -7.81
N ALA A 325 -0.48 25.66 -6.64
CA ALA A 325 -1.47 26.73 -6.45
C ALA A 325 -1.05 28.00 -7.21
N CYS A 326 0.20 28.44 -7.13
CA CYS A 326 0.71 29.59 -7.89
C CYS A 326 0.49 29.40 -9.40
N LYS A 327 0.87 28.26 -9.95
CA LYS A 327 0.65 27.92 -11.38
C LYS A 327 -0.84 27.94 -11.77
N ALA A 328 -1.73 27.52 -10.88
CA ALA A 328 -3.18 27.59 -11.12
C ALA A 328 -3.68 29.04 -11.16
N VAL A 329 -3.19 29.87 -10.25
CA VAL A 329 -3.52 31.34 -10.20
C VAL A 329 -3.00 32.04 -11.46
N GLU A 330 -1.77 31.76 -11.92
CA GLU A 330 -1.21 32.35 -13.11
C GLU A 330 -2.01 32.02 -14.38
N LYS A 331 -2.55 30.80 -14.48
CA LYS A 331 -3.26 30.29 -15.66
C LYS A 331 -4.74 30.67 -15.70
N THR A 332 -5.33 31.12 -14.60
CA THR A 332 -6.77 31.42 -14.58
C THR A 332 -7.07 32.76 -15.26
N ALA A 333 -8.26 32.82 -15.91
CA ALA A 333 -8.84 34.06 -16.44
C ALA A 333 -9.79 34.75 -15.46
N ILE A 334 -9.99 34.20 -14.26
CA ILE A 334 -10.95 34.75 -13.27
C ILE A 334 -10.44 36.09 -12.69
N PHE A 335 -9.13 36.30 -12.67
CA PHE A 335 -8.48 37.43 -12.05
C PHE A 335 -7.83 38.38 -13.07
N THR A 336 -7.83 39.69 -12.78
CA THR A 336 -6.92 40.66 -13.41
C THR A 336 -5.48 40.41 -12.96
N GLU A 337 -4.51 40.99 -13.63
CA GLU A 337 -3.09 40.82 -13.27
C GLU A 337 -2.76 41.34 -11.86
N ASP A 338 -3.38 42.48 -11.44
CA ASP A 338 -3.21 43.01 -10.09
C ASP A 338 -3.85 42.08 -9.02
N GLU A 339 -4.98 41.46 -9.33
CA GLU A 339 -5.64 40.49 -8.46
C GLU A 339 -4.81 39.21 -8.35
N LYS A 340 -4.26 38.72 -9.47
CA LYS A 340 -3.32 37.58 -9.46
C LYS A 340 -2.16 37.84 -8.53
N LYS A 341 -1.55 39.04 -8.61
CA LYS A 341 -0.46 39.41 -7.74
C LYS A 341 -0.85 39.30 -6.25
N LYS A 342 -2.01 39.84 -5.86
CA LYS A 342 -2.51 39.74 -4.47
C LYS A 342 -2.68 38.29 -4.02
N VAL A 343 -3.26 37.44 -4.88
CA VAL A 343 -3.46 36.02 -4.58
C VAL A 343 -2.12 35.27 -4.51
N LEU A 344 -1.18 35.55 -5.38
CA LEU A 344 0.18 34.99 -5.32
C LEU A 344 0.92 35.42 -4.05
N ASP A 345 0.79 36.68 -3.63
CA ASP A 345 1.37 37.17 -2.38
C ASP A 345 0.74 36.44 -1.16
N PHE A 346 -0.58 36.20 -1.18
CA PHE A 346 -1.25 35.35 -0.18
C PHE A 346 -0.67 33.94 -0.16
N VAL A 347 -0.56 33.25 -1.32
CA VAL A 347 0.02 31.90 -1.35
C VAL A 347 1.43 31.87 -0.82
N LYS A 348 2.26 32.84 -1.16
CA LYS A 348 3.65 32.97 -0.66
C LYS A 348 3.73 33.30 0.84
N SER A 349 2.70 33.90 1.43
CA SER A 349 2.63 34.18 2.86
C SER A 349 2.30 32.95 3.72
N ILE A 350 1.84 31.83 3.09
CA ILE A 350 1.54 30.57 3.80
C ILE A 350 2.86 30.00 4.34
N PRO A 351 2.95 29.69 5.64
CA PRO A 351 4.15 29.11 6.21
C PRO A 351 4.61 27.87 5.45
N PRO A 352 5.86 27.80 4.99
CA PRO A 352 6.37 26.65 4.27
C PRO A 352 6.41 25.41 5.18
N ALA A 353 6.14 24.26 4.60
CA ALA A 353 6.26 22.97 5.25
C ALA A 353 6.70 21.91 4.23
N THR A 354 7.37 20.87 4.73
CA THR A 354 7.80 19.71 3.93
C THR A 354 7.03 18.46 4.31
N THR A 355 5.82 18.60 4.85
CA THR A 355 4.96 17.48 5.22
C THR A 355 4.22 16.94 4.00
N CYS A 356 3.92 15.65 4.03
CA CYS A 356 3.16 14.99 2.98
C CYS A 356 1.74 15.50 2.91
N LEU A 357 1.24 15.67 1.70
CA LEU A 357 -0.15 16.02 1.39
C LEU A 357 -0.70 15.01 0.38
N HIS A 358 -1.95 14.60 0.58
CA HIS A 358 -2.65 13.74 -0.36
C HIS A 358 -2.94 14.46 -1.70
N GLY A 359 -3.28 15.73 -1.62
CA GLY A 359 -3.62 16.56 -2.77
C GLY A 359 -5.10 16.48 -3.17
N ASP A 360 -5.73 15.32 -3.05
CA ASP A 360 -7.17 15.07 -3.25
C ASP A 360 -7.77 14.41 -2.01
N LEU A 361 -7.68 15.09 -0.87
CA LEU A 361 -8.04 14.55 0.44
C LEU A 361 -9.55 14.50 0.65
N HIS A 362 -10.13 13.29 0.68
CA HIS A 362 -11.54 13.06 1.06
C HIS A 362 -11.79 11.59 1.42
N ILE A 363 -12.95 11.31 2.05
CA ILE A 363 -13.33 9.97 2.55
C ILE A 363 -13.51 8.90 1.47
N GLY A 364 -13.61 9.27 0.21
CA GLY A 364 -13.64 8.35 -0.93
C GLY A 364 -12.28 7.76 -1.25
N ASN A 365 -11.19 8.46 -0.88
CA ASN A 365 -9.82 8.11 -1.21
C ASN A 365 -9.11 7.32 -0.08
N ILE A 366 -9.87 6.72 0.83
CA ILE A 366 -9.37 5.80 1.84
C ILE A 366 -10.16 4.51 1.78
N LEU A 367 -9.43 3.40 1.78
CA LEU A 367 -9.99 2.07 1.88
C LEU A 367 -9.78 1.52 3.29
N ASP A 368 -10.87 1.04 3.92
CA ASP A 368 -10.84 0.18 5.09
C ASP A 368 -10.69 -1.27 4.61
N SER A 369 -9.70 -1.98 5.13
CA SER A 369 -9.41 -3.37 4.81
C SER A 369 -9.01 -4.17 6.05
N SER A 370 -9.00 -5.51 5.94
CA SER A 370 -8.66 -6.43 7.02
C SER A 370 -7.23 -6.23 7.58
N PHE A 371 -6.32 -5.62 6.81
CA PHE A 371 -4.93 -5.37 7.21
C PHE A 371 -4.59 -3.88 7.42
N GLY A 372 -5.60 -3.01 7.44
CA GLY A 372 -5.44 -1.60 7.74
C GLY A 372 -6.07 -0.67 6.72
N ASN A 373 -5.95 0.62 6.97
CA ASN A 373 -6.49 1.66 6.11
C ASN A 373 -5.45 2.12 5.09
N LEU A 374 -5.86 2.22 3.82
CA LEU A 374 -4.97 2.54 2.71
C LEU A 374 -5.39 3.85 2.03
N TRP A 375 -4.41 4.65 1.68
CA TRP A 375 -4.58 5.78 0.76
C TRP A 375 -4.66 5.31 -0.67
N ILE A 376 -5.59 5.83 -1.46
CA ILE A 376 -5.71 5.59 -2.91
C ILE A 376 -5.80 6.90 -3.67
N ASP A 377 -5.61 6.85 -4.99
CA ASP A 377 -5.71 8.00 -5.89
C ASP A 377 -4.68 9.11 -5.59
N LEU A 378 -3.40 8.72 -5.65
CA LEU A 378 -2.25 9.54 -5.25
C LEU A 378 -1.68 10.40 -6.38
N ALA A 379 -2.44 10.65 -7.45
CA ALA A 379 -1.98 11.41 -8.61
C ALA A 379 -1.58 12.87 -8.28
N ASP A 380 -2.22 13.46 -7.27
CA ASP A 380 -2.01 14.83 -6.81
C ASP A 380 -1.18 14.94 -5.53
N PHE A 381 -0.52 13.83 -5.13
CA PHE A 381 0.33 13.81 -3.94
C PHE A 381 1.45 14.84 -4.05
N SER A 382 1.65 15.57 -2.97
CA SER A 382 2.55 16.73 -2.94
C SER A 382 3.12 16.94 -1.54
N TYR A 383 3.92 17.98 -1.37
CA TYR A 383 4.33 18.44 -0.04
C TYR A 383 3.90 19.88 0.20
N GLY A 384 3.71 20.25 1.46
CA GLY A 384 3.39 21.61 1.84
C GLY A 384 2.67 21.73 3.18
N ASN A 385 2.04 22.88 3.37
CA ASN A 385 1.22 23.13 4.55
C ASN A 385 -0.08 22.30 4.51
N PRO A 386 -0.46 21.58 5.58
CA PRO A 386 -1.68 20.76 5.63
C PRO A 386 -2.97 21.48 5.26
N LEU A 387 -3.01 22.81 5.35
CA LEU A 387 -4.18 23.59 4.95
C LEU A 387 -4.57 23.39 3.47
N PHE A 388 -3.60 23.04 2.60
CA PHE A 388 -3.91 22.71 1.21
C PHE A 388 -4.78 21.46 1.07
N ASP A 389 -4.53 20.42 1.88
CA ASP A 389 -5.36 19.21 1.91
C ASP A 389 -6.76 19.49 2.47
N PHE A 390 -6.82 20.24 3.56
CA PHE A 390 -8.11 20.59 4.16
C PHE A 390 -8.94 21.56 3.32
N GLY A 391 -8.32 22.31 2.41
CA GLY A 391 -9.03 23.05 1.36
C GLY A 391 -9.87 22.11 0.48
N MET A 392 -9.35 20.92 0.16
CA MET A 392 -10.12 19.90 -0.57
C MET A 392 -11.26 19.34 0.27
N MET A 393 -11.04 19.07 1.56
CA MET A 393 -12.11 18.66 2.48
C MET A 393 -13.22 19.69 2.58
N TYR A 394 -12.87 20.98 2.72
CA TYR A 394 -13.88 22.06 2.71
C TYR A 394 -14.67 22.07 1.41
N LEU A 395 -14.01 21.97 0.25
CA LEU A 395 -14.66 21.91 -1.05
C LEU A 395 -15.69 20.77 -1.11
N VAL A 396 -15.27 19.57 -0.76
CA VAL A 396 -16.14 18.37 -0.80
C VAL A 396 -17.30 18.48 0.17
N CYS A 397 -17.06 18.95 1.40
CA CYS A 397 -18.06 18.95 2.46
C CYS A 397 -19.03 20.16 2.42
N ARG A 398 -18.61 21.26 1.79
CA ARG A 398 -19.39 22.53 1.84
C ARG A 398 -19.80 23.08 0.49
N CYS A 399 -19.11 22.70 -0.60
CA CYS A 399 -19.31 23.32 -1.89
C CYS A 399 -19.94 22.39 -2.93
N ASN A 400 -19.85 21.07 -2.75
CA ASN A 400 -20.44 20.14 -3.72
C ASN A 400 -21.98 20.23 -3.73
N PRO A 401 -22.61 20.16 -4.92
CA PRO A 401 -24.04 19.90 -5.03
C PRO A 401 -24.42 18.54 -4.41
N ASP A 402 -25.63 18.45 -3.85
CA ASP A 402 -26.10 17.26 -3.14
C ASP A 402 -26.15 15.99 -4.02
N ASP A 403 -26.55 16.15 -5.28
CA ASP A 403 -26.57 15.07 -6.27
C ASP A 403 -25.17 14.55 -6.58
N LEU A 404 -24.18 15.44 -6.65
CA LEU A 404 -22.77 15.06 -6.84
C LEU A 404 -22.23 14.35 -5.61
N THR A 405 -22.53 14.83 -4.40
CA THR A 405 -22.13 14.21 -3.14
C THR A 405 -22.70 12.80 -3.03
N LYS A 406 -23.99 12.63 -3.30
CA LYS A 406 -24.64 11.30 -3.32
C LYS A 406 -24.02 10.37 -4.36
N LYS A 407 -23.72 10.87 -5.55
CA LYS A 407 -23.11 10.08 -6.63
C LYS A 407 -21.72 9.59 -6.27
N LEU A 408 -20.86 10.45 -5.69
CA LEU A 408 -19.45 10.15 -5.43
C LEU A 408 -19.22 9.45 -4.08
N TYR A 409 -19.98 9.84 -3.05
CA TYR A 409 -19.73 9.40 -1.67
C TYR A 409 -20.86 8.55 -1.09
N HIS A 410 -21.95 8.36 -1.82
CA HIS A 410 -23.14 7.58 -1.41
C HIS A 410 -23.85 8.10 -0.15
N ILE A 411 -23.54 9.32 0.28
CA ILE A 411 -24.20 10.05 1.38
C ILE A 411 -24.62 11.43 0.89
N ASP A 412 -25.60 12.04 1.53
CA ASP A 412 -26.07 13.39 1.21
C ASP A 412 -25.20 14.48 1.89
N ASN A 413 -25.46 15.74 1.51
CA ASN A 413 -24.74 16.88 2.07
C ASN A 413 -24.94 17.03 3.58
N ALA A 414 -26.08 16.64 4.13
CA ALA A 414 -26.32 16.71 5.57
C ALA A 414 -25.44 15.72 6.33
N ALA A 415 -25.34 14.48 5.85
CA ALA A 415 -24.44 13.47 6.40
C ALA A 415 -22.97 13.87 6.19
N MET A 416 -22.60 14.41 5.04
CA MET A 416 -21.25 14.89 4.78
C MET A 416 -20.86 16.05 5.71
N LEU A 417 -21.76 16.99 5.98
CA LEU A 417 -21.52 18.07 6.93
C LEU A 417 -21.34 17.53 8.36
N LYS A 418 -22.19 16.59 8.78
CA LYS A 418 -22.05 15.94 10.09
C LYS A 418 -20.70 15.22 10.24
N PHE A 419 -20.26 14.53 9.18
CA PHE A 419 -18.91 13.93 9.15
C PHE A 419 -17.83 15.01 9.30
N TRP A 420 -17.95 16.11 8.57
CA TRP A 420 -16.99 17.21 8.61
C TRP A 420 -16.88 17.85 10.00
N GLU A 421 -18.01 18.07 10.69
CA GLU A 421 -18.04 18.56 12.06
C GLU A 421 -17.33 17.62 13.03
N MET A 422 -17.60 16.31 12.94
CA MET A 422 -16.94 15.29 13.75
C MET A 422 -15.43 15.24 13.48
N PHE A 423 -15.02 15.27 12.21
CA PHE A 423 -13.62 15.29 11.83
C PHE A 423 -12.91 16.57 12.32
N ALA A 424 -13.56 17.74 12.17
CA ALA A 424 -12.99 19.02 12.63
C ALA A 424 -12.80 19.05 14.15
N CYS A 425 -13.72 18.46 14.90
CA CYS A 425 -13.58 18.27 16.34
C CYS A 425 -12.34 17.39 16.65
N GLU A 426 -12.22 16.25 15.99
CA GLU A 426 -11.13 15.29 16.22
C GLU A 426 -9.75 15.81 15.78
N TYR A 427 -9.66 16.51 14.65
CA TYR A 427 -8.38 16.96 14.09
C TYR A 427 -7.95 18.33 14.62
N PHE A 428 -8.85 19.31 14.63
CA PHE A 428 -8.57 20.71 14.99
C PHE A 428 -8.96 21.08 16.42
N GLY A 429 -9.67 20.20 17.14
CA GLY A 429 -10.26 20.52 18.44
C GLY A 429 -11.42 21.51 18.35
N ALA A 430 -12.12 21.52 17.22
CA ALA A 430 -13.27 22.41 16.97
C ALA A 430 -14.54 21.84 17.63
N ASP A 431 -14.61 21.90 18.96
CA ASP A 431 -15.65 21.33 19.80
C ASP A 431 -16.81 22.29 20.08
N THR A 432 -16.75 23.53 19.56
CA THR A 432 -17.83 24.51 19.62
C THR A 432 -18.15 25.08 18.24
N PRO A 433 -19.38 25.62 18.02
CA PRO A 433 -19.74 26.25 16.75
C PRO A 433 -18.81 27.40 16.33
N GLU A 434 -18.30 28.17 17.31
CA GLU A 434 -17.40 29.30 17.06
C GLU A 434 -16.05 28.80 16.55
N LYS A 435 -15.44 27.79 17.20
CA LYS A 435 -14.19 27.16 16.76
C LYS A 435 -14.35 26.50 15.39
N PHE A 436 -15.49 25.86 15.14
CA PHE A 436 -15.79 25.27 13.84
C PHE A 436 -15.85 26.34 12.74
N ALA A 437 -16.53 27.46 13.00
CA ALA A 437 -16.60 28.59 12.06
C ALA A 437 -15.20 29.20 11.82
N GLU A 438 -14.33 29.29 12.82
CA GLU A 438 -12.94 29.74 12.67
C GLU A 438 -12.17 28.80 11.73
N VAL A 439 -12.27 27.48 11.91
CA VAL A 439 -11.67 26.48 11.01
C VAL A 439 -12.17 26.66 9.58
N GLU A 440 -13.50 26.77 9.38
CA GLU A 440 -14.08 26.98 8.06
C GLU A 440 -13.59 28.27 7.38
N ASN A 441 -13.56 29.37 8.10
CA ASN A 441 -13.07 30.65 7.58
C ASN A 441 -11.59 30.57 7.17
N ARG A 442 -10.77 29.88 7.94
CA ARG A 442 -9.35 29.66 7.64
C ARG A 442 -9.16 28.80 6.39
N LEU A 443 -10.05 27.83 6.12
CA LEU A 443 -9.92 26.88 5.03
C LEU A 443 -10.53 27.35 3.71
N ARG A 444 -11.46 28.30 3.76
CA ARG A 444 -12.15 28.83 2.57
C ARG A 444 -11.20 29.31 1.46
N PRO A 445 -10.10 30.05 1.71
CA PRO A 445 -9.15 30.42 0.67
C PRO A 445 -8.47 29.22 0.02
N PHE A 446 -8.17 28.17 0.81
CA PHE A 446 -7.54 26.95 0.29
C PHE A 446 -8.51 26.14 -0.57
N ALA A 447 -9.80 26.12 -0.24
CA ALA A 447 -10.83 25.54 -1.11
C ALA A 447 -10.89 26.27 -2.46
N ALA A 448 -10.83 27.60 -2.45
CA ALA A 448 -10.79 28.39 -3.67
C ALA A 448 -9.53 28.10 -4.52
N LEU A 449 -8.36 27.93 -3.90
CA LEU A 449 -7.14 27.51 -4.60
C LEU A 449 -7.29 26.11 -5.22
N LYS A 450 -7.96 25.17 -4.52
CA LYS A 450 -8.26 23.83 -5.07
C LYS A 450 -9.22 23.89 -6.25
N MET A 451 -10.25 24.76 -6.19
CA MET A 451 -11.16 24.97 -7.33
C MET A 451 -10.42 25.49 -8.56
N LEU A 452 -9.45 26.40 -8.39
CA LEU A 452 -8.60 26.88 -9.48
C LEU A 452 -7.74 25.75 -10.04
N TYR A 453 -7.12 24.96 -9.17
CA TYR A 453 -6.24 23.85 -9.57
C TYR A 453 -7.00 22.79 -10.38
N PHE A 454 -8.16 22.34 -9.91
CA PHE A 454 -9.02 21.38 -10.61
C PHE A 454 -9.89 22.00 -11.72
N ARG A 455 -9.80 23.33 -11.93
CA ARG A 455 -10.57 24.07 -12.95
C ARG A 455 -12.08 23.86 -12.83
N ILE A 456 -12.60 23.86 -11.61
CA ILE A 456 -14.02 23.67 -11.35
C ILE A 456 -14.79 24.92 -11.79
N LYS A 457 -15.75 24.74 -12.68
CA LYS A 457 -16.54 25.84 -13.24
C LYS A 457 -17.73 26.20 -12.33
N GLY A 458 -18.18 27.46 -12.43
CA GLY A 458 -19.40 27.94 -11.74
C GLY A 458 -19.16 28.47 -10.33
N TYR A 459 -17.90 28.55 -9.86
CA TYR A 459 -17.54 29.05 -8.53
C TYR A 459 -16.76 30.38 -8.54
N ASP A 460 -16.76 31.11 -9.62
CA ASP A 460 -15.98 32.34 -9.80
C ASP A 460 -16.20 33.34 -8.66
N ASN A 461 -17.49 33.57 -8.28
CA ASN A 461 -17.86 34.47 -7.18
C ASN A 461 -17.31 33.97 -5.82
N PHE A 462 -17.38 32.65 -5.55
CA PHE A 462 -16.84 32.07 -4.34
C PHE A 462 -15.32 32.22 -4.30
N ILE A 463 -14.65 31.92 -5.42
CA ILE A 463 -13.19 32.03 -5.57
C ILE A 463 -12.74 33.47 -5.31
N ARG A 464 -13.36 34.44 -5.98
CA ARG A 464 -13.02 35.86 -5.82
C ARG A 464 -13.22 36.34 -4.38
N LYS A 465 -14.39 36.06 -3.79
CA LYS A 465 -14.71 36.44 -2.41
C LYS A 465 -13.78 35.80 -1.38
N SER A 466 -13.31 34.58 -1.65
CA SER A 466 -12.47 33.83 -0.72
C SER A 466 -11.00 34.23 -0.76
N LEU A 467 -10.52 34.75 -1.89
CA LEU A 467 -9.11 35.08 -2.12
C LEU A 467 -8.81 36.59 -2.15
N LEU A 468 -9.84 37.44 -2.37
CA LEU A 468 -9.67 38.88 -2.50
C LEU A 468 -10.42 39.68 -1.41
N GLY A 469 -11.37 39.05 -0.70
CA GLY A 469 -12.22 39.64 0.34
C GLY A 469 -13.56 40.07 -0.18
#